data_d7d901f4f04e75693f322e7968fe9a62
#
_entry.id   d7d901f4f04e75693f322e7968fe9a62
#
_cell.length_a   1.000
_cell.length_b   1.000
_cell.length_c   1.000
_cell.angle_alpha   90.00
_cell.angle_beta   90.00
_cell.angle_gamma   90.00
#
_symmetry.space_group_name_H-M   'P 1'
#
loop_
_entity.id
_entity.type
_entity.pdbx_description
1 polymer ?
#
loop_
_entity_poly.entity_id
_entity_poly.type
_entity_poly.pdbx_seq_one_letter_code
_entity_poly.pdbx_strand_id
1 'polypeptide(L)'
;MSKNSNFSPKEIGKAILNSPVEYALQILGDKCTLLILKNIWLGRRKFEDFITEIGVSRGTLSSRLKFLVDHGIIYKDIYQSAPRRFEYKLTDKGLSTYPIASYLWQWNNLWTENSDVPSELIHTKCDNYLDLSTNCLHCNEDVKIEDVAFEVNLDQKFEKLPLFKTRRSENPSIYDSDLVFRIEDLLGDRWTGLVYAGLLYGLKRFDEFNEALGIS
;
A
#
# COMPACT_ATOMS: atom_id res chain seq x y z
N MET A 1 -17.07 2.80 -20.18
CA MET A 1 -18.19 2.09 -19.52
C MET A 1 -17.85 0.61 -19.53
N SER A 2 -17.63 0.03 -18.35
CA SER A 2 -17.14 -1.36 -18.16
C SER A 2 -18.03 -2.38 -18.85
N LYS A 3 -17.43 -3.32 -19.62
CA LYS A 3 -18.12 -4.50 -20.19
C LYS A 3 -18.54 -5.53 -19.11
N ASN A 4 -18.42 -5.22 -17.84
CA ASN A 4 -18.63 -6.13 -16.71
C ASN A 4 -20.06 -6.10 -16.14
N SER A 5 -21.05 -5.62 -16.89
CA SER A 5 -22.45 -5.43 -16.44
C SER A 5 -23.25 -6.73 -16.19
N ASN A 6 -22.64 -7.91 -16.27
CA ASN A 6 -23.34 -9.19 -16.15
C ASN A 6 -23.02 -9.99 -14.87
N PHE A 7 -22.14 -9.50 -13.98
CA PHE A 7 -21.81 -10.22 -12.75
C PHE A 7 -22.65 -9.73 -11.57
N SER A 8 -23.11 -10.67 -10.76
CA SER A 8 -23.75 -10.36 -9.47
C SER A 8 -22.74 -9.81 -8.47
N PRO A 9 -23.18 -9.03 -7.44
CA PRO A 9 -22.29 -8.55 -6.38
C PRO A 9 -21.46 -9.67 -5.73
N LYS A 10 -22.02 -10.86 -5.54
CA LYS A 10 -21.31 -12.04 -5.02
C LYS A 10 -20.17 -12.52 -5.92
N GLU A 11 -20.39 -12.54 -7.22
CA GLU A 11 -19.36 -12.94 -8.20
C GLU A 11 -18.25 -11.89 -8.26
N ILE A 12 -18.61 -10.61 -8.23
CA ILE A 12 -17.65 -9.50 -8.13
C ILE A 12 -16.84 -9.62 -6.83
N GLY A 13 -17.50 -9.85 -5.70
CA GLY A 13 -16.85 -10.06 -4.42
C GLY A 13 -15.89 -11.24 -4.43
N LYS A 14 -16.29 -12.36 -5.02
CA LYS A 14 -15.42 -13.53 -5.19
C LYS A 14 -14.19 -13.18 -6.05
N ALA A 15 -14.37 -12.44 -7.13
CA ALA A 15 -13.28 -12.02 -8.00
C ALA A 15 -12.29 -11.09 -7.26
N ILE A 16 -12.80 -10.10 -6.54
CA ILE A 16 -11.99 -9.15 -5.77
C ILE A 16 -11.21 -9.88 -4.68
N LEU A 17 -11.89 -10.71 -3.86
CA LEU A 17 -11.29 -11.42 -2.72
C LEU A 17 -10.33 -12.55 -3.12
N ASN A 18 -10.29 -12.92 -4.39
CA ASN A 18 -9.32 -13.86 -4.95
C ASN A 18 -8.43 -13.19 -6.02
N SER A 19 -8.26 -11.87 -5.97
CA SER A 19 -7.45 -11.12 -6.93
C SER A 19 -6.00 -10.93 -6.47
N PRO A 20 -5.06 -10.66 -7.39
CA PRO A 20 -3.71 -10.23 -7.05
C PRO A 20 -3.69 -8.96 -6.19
N VAL A 21 -4.69 -8.08 -6.38
CA VAL A 21 -4.83 -6.83 -5.59
C VAL A 21 -5.10 -7.15 -4.13
N GLU A 22 -6.04 -8.07 -3.86
CA GLU A 22 -6.31 -8.51 -2.48
C GLU A 22 -5.08 -9.14 -1.85
N TYR A 23 -4.37 -9.99 -2.57
CA TYR A 23 -3.13 -10.59 -2.07
C TYR A 23 -2.07 -9.52 -1.73
N ALA A 24 -1.90 -8.52 -2.58
CA ALA A 24 -1.00 -7.39 -2.31
C ALA A 24 -1.46 -6.58 -1.08
N LEU A 25 -2.76 -6.31 -0.95
CA LEU A 25 -3.33 -5.59 0.19
C LEU A 25 -3.19 -6.35 1.52
N GLN A 26 -3.17 -7.68 1.51
CA GLN A 26 -2.89 -8.47 2.72
C GLN A 26 -1.46 -8.23 3.23
N ILE A 27 -0.52 -7.91 2.35
CA ILE A 27 0.89 -7.64 2.71
C ILE A 27 1.11 -6.15 2.99
N LEU A 28 0.60 -5.28 2.13
CA LEU A 28 0.92 -3.85 2.11
C LEU A 28 -0.17 -2.96 2.70
N GLY A 29 -1.41 -3.45 2.79
CA GLY A 29 -2.60 -2.67 3.13
C GLY A 29 -2.76 -2.43 4.64
N ASP A 30 -1.70 -2.13 5.37
CA ASP A 30 -1.80 -1.67 6.75
C ASP A 30 -0.82 -0.51 7.03
N LYS A 31 -1.26 0.41 7.85
CA LYS A 31 -0.53 1.63 8.19
C LYS A 31 0.89 1.39 8.70
N CYS A 32 1.07 0.42 9.60
CA CYS A 32 2.38 0.13 10.17
C CYS A 32 3.37 -0.35 9.09
N THR A 33 2.91 -1.18 8.16
CA THR A 33 3.72 -1.64 7.01
C THR A 33 4.13 -0.48 6.12
N LEU A 34 3.19 0.40 5.75
CA LEU A 34 3.49 1.57 4.93
C LEU A 34 4.50 2.49 5.61
N LEU A 35 4.35 2.73 6.93
CA LEU A 35 5.29 3.52 7.73
C LEU A 35 6.68 2.89 7.82
N ILE A 36 6.77 1.56 7.96
CA ILE A 36 8.05 0.84 7.92
C ILE A 36 8.74 1.04 6.57
N LEU A 37 8.03 0.80 5.46
CA LEU A 37 8.59 0.95 4.12
C LEU A 37 9.06 2.38 3.87
N LYS A 38 8.25 3.38 4.22
CA LYS A 38 8.61 4.80 4.14
C LYS A 38 9.91 5.10 4.90
N ASN A 39 10.03 4.63 6.15
CA ASN A 39 11.23 4.86 6.94
C ASN A 39 12.48 4.23 6.29
N ILE A 40 12.35 3.03 5.72
CA ILE A 40 13.46 2.37 5.01
C ILE A 40 13.87 3.19 3.77
N TRP A 41 12.92 3.73 3.00
CA TRP A 41 13.22 4.61 1.85
C TRP A 41 13.93 5.90 2.28
N LEU A 42 13.56 6.44 3.45
CA LEU A 42 14.23 7.61 4.05
C LEU A 42 15.58 7.28 4.71
N GLY A 43 16.06 6.03 4.60
CA GLY A 43 17.35 5.58 5.14
C GLY A 43 17.34 5.20 6.61
N ARG A 44 16.18 5.23 7.28
CA ARG A 44 16.01 4.77 8.67
C ARG A 44 15.77 3.28 8.66
N ARG A 45 16.71 2.49 9.19
CA ARG A 45 16.72 1.04 8.98
C ARG A 45 16.82 0.22 10.26
N LYS A 46 17.00 0.88 11.43
CA LYS A 46 17.16 0.21 12.70
C LYS A 46 15.83 0.09 13.43
N PHE A 47 15.72 -0.92 14.27
CA PHE A 47 14.52 -1.15 15.07
C PHE A 47 14.11 0.05 15.92
N GLU A 48 15.10 0.71 16.54
CA GLU A 48 14.85 1.89 17.39
C GLU A 48 14.39 3.10 16.58
N ASP A 49 14.89 3.27 15.35
CA ASP A 49 14.42 4.31 14.44
C ASP A 49 12.91 4.14 14.18
N PHE A 50 12.47 2.91 13.90
CA PHE A 50 11.06 2.62 13.68
C PHE A 50 10.20 2.86 14.93
N ILE A 51 10.67 2.49 16.12
CA ILE A 51 9.94 2.74 17.38
C ILE A 51 9.72 4.25 17.57
N THR A 52 10.75 5.03 17.35
CA THR A 52 10.69 6.49 17.52
C THR A 52 9.75 7.13 16.50
N GLU A 53 9.88 6.72 15.22
CA GLU A 53 9.19 7.37 14.12
C GLU A 53 7.74 6.88 13.92
N ILE A 54 7.44 5.63 14.23
CA ILE A 54 6.11 5.03 13.99
C ILE A 54 5.21 5.11 15.23
N GLY A 55 5.79 5.15 16.43
CA GLY A 55 5.04 5.27 17.67
C GLY A 55 4.21 4.03 18.05
N VAL A 56 4.48 2.86 17.46
CA VAL A 56 3.80 1.60 17.80
C VAL A 56 4.52 0.84 18.91
N SER A 57 3.83 -0.12 19.55
CA SER A 57 4.46 -0.97 20.55
C SER A 57 5.58 -1.83 19.95
N ARG A 58 6.61 -2.13 20.75
CA ARG A 58 7.72 -3.02 20.34
C ARG A 58 7.23 -4.39 19.85
N GLY A 59 6.19 -4.92 20.46
CA GLY A 59 5.56 -6.19 20.06
C GLY A 59 4.90 -6.10 18.67
N THR A 60 4.13 -5.04 18.44
CA THR A 60 3.50 -4.77 17.15
C THR A 60 4.56 -4.63 16.06
N LEU A 61 5.57 -3.80 16.28
CA LEU A 61 6.66 -3.60 15.33
C LEU A 61 7.40 -4.91 15.03
N SER A 62 7.76 -5.68 16.07
CA SER A 62 8.46 -6.97 15.90
C SER A 62 7.66 -7.95 15.05
N SER A 63 6.35 -8.06 15.32
CA SER A 63 5.46 -8.94 14.56
C SER A 63 5.37 -8.51 13.09
N ARG A 64 5.30 -7.21 12.85
CA ARG A 64 5.20 -6.65 11.51
C ARG A 64 6.50 -6.81 10.71
N LEU A 65 7.64 -6.51 11.33
CA LEU A 65 8.95 -6.72 10.71
C LEU A 65 9.20 -8.21 10.40
N LYS A 66 8.81 -9.11 11.31
CA LYS A 66 8.87 -10.55 11.03
C LYS A 66 8.02 -10.93 9.83
N PHE A 67 6.77 -10.46 9.77
CA PHE A 67 5.87 -10.73 8.67
C PHE A 67 6.44 -10.26 7.33
N LEU A 68 7.01 -9.05 7.26
CA LEU A 68 7.63 -8.52 6.05
C LEU A 68 8.87 -9.31 5.63
N VAL A 69 9.65 -9.82 6.59
CA VAL A 69 10.80 -10.72 6.31
C VAL A 69 10.29 -12.05 5.76
N ASP A 70 9.30 -12.66 6.41
CA ASP A 70 8.73 -13.96 6.02
C ASP A 70 8.12 -13.91 4.60
N HIS A 71 7.60 -12.73 4.17
CA HIS A 71 7.06 -12.53 2.81
C HIS A 71 8.06 -11.97 1.80
N GLY A 72 9.33 -11.86 2.20
CA GLY A 72 10.42 -11.45 1.30
C GLY A 72 10.34 -10.00 0.83
N ILE A 73 9.72 -9.10 1.62
CA ILE A 73 9.68 -7.66 1.33
C ILE A 73 10.93 -6.98 1.86
N ILE A 74 11.37 -7.37 3.05
CA ILE A 74 12.59 -6.87 3.68
C ILE A 74 13.46 -8.05 4.13
N TYR A 75 14.74 -7.77 4.39
CA TYR A 75 15.66 -8.73 5.02
C TYR A 75 16.43 -8.06 6.14
N LYS A 76 16.95 -8.90 7.06
CA LYS A 76 17.83 -8.47 8.16
C LYS A 76 19.26 -8.51 7.72
N ASP A 77 19.98 -7.42 7.93
CA ASP A 77 21.40 -7.33 7.73
C ASP A 77 22.11 -7.00 9.06
N ILE A 78 23.26 -7.62 9.33
CA ILE A 78 24.00 -7.43 10.59
C ILE A 78 24.89 -6.21 10.43
N TYR A 79 24.64 -5.15 11.18
CA TYR A 79 25.53 -3.99 11.21
C TYR A 79 26.49 -3.98 12.41
N GLN A 80 26.25 -4.81 13.43
CA GLN A 80 27.11 -4.96 14.61
C GLN A 80 27.09 -6.42 15.07
N SER A 81 28.27 -7.00 15.31
CA SER A 81 28.43 -8.41 15.67
C SER A 81 28.33 -8.68 17.17
N ALA A 82 28.81 -7.75 18.03
CA ALA A 82 28.80 -7.91 19.47
C ALA A 82 28.44 -6.60 20.19
N PRO A 83 27.30 -6.49 20.89
CA PRO A 83 26.15 -7.39 20.80
C PRO A 83 25.57 -7.40 19.39
N ARG A 84 24.97 -8.53 18.99
CA ARG A 84 24.42 -8.67 17.64
C ARG A 84 23.26 -7.73 17.40
N ARG A 85 23.40 -6.82 16.40
CA ARG A 85 22.37 -5.86 16.01
C ARG A 85 22.10 -5.91 14.52
N PHE A 86 20.84 -5.68 14.15
CA PHE A 86 20.37 -5.79 12.78
C PHE A 86 19.82 -4.46 12.29
N GLU A 87 19.97 -4.21 11.00
CA GLU A 87 19.20 -3.27 10.23
C GLU A 87 18.31 -4.01 9.24
N TYR A 88 17.27 -3.31 8.74
CA TYR A 88 16.30 -3.87 7.79
C TYR A 88 16.46 -3.16 6.45
N LYS A 89 16.58 -3.97 5.40
CA LYS A 89 16.76 -3.51 4.02
C LYS A 89 15.68 -4.10 3.12
N LEU A 90 15.35 -3.41 2.03
CA LEU A 90 14.42 -3.92 1.03
C LEU A 90 15.08 -4.99 0.18
N THR A 91 14.34 -6.04 -0.15
CA THR A 91 14.67 -6.99 -1.21
C THR A 91 14.30 -6.36 -2.57
N ASP A 92 14.60 -7.05 -3.69
CA ASP A 92 14.13 -6.62 -5.02
C ASP A 92 12.59 -6.55 -5.07
N LYS A 93 11.89 -7.49 -4.43
CA LYS A 93 10.44 -7.47 -4.27
C LYS A 93 9.98 -6.26 -3.44
N GLY A 94 10.72 -5.91 -2.39
CA GLY A 94 10.44 -4.71 -1.60
C GLY A 94 10.70 -3.43 -2.39
N LEU A 95 11.78 -3.36 -3.18
CA LEU A 95 12.07 -2.23 -4.05
C LEU A 95 10.99 -2.02 -5.12
N SER A 96 10.39 -3.09 -5.63
CA SER A 96 9.29 -3.01 -6.61
C SER A 96 8.01 -2.35 -6.06
N THR A 97 7.90 -2.11 -4.76
CA THR A 97 6.79 -1.34 -4.17
C THR A 97 6.99 0.18 -4.26
N TYR A 98 8.20 0.66 -4.58
CA TYR A 98 8.51 2.09 -4.65
C TYR A 98 7.63 2.90 -5.64
N PRO A 99 7.30 2.39 -6.84
CA PRO A 99 6.39 3.10 -7.74
C PRO A 99 5.04 3.45 -7.10
N ILE A 100 4.48 2.56 -6.27
CA ILE A 100 3.23 2.82 -5.56
C ILE A 100 3.38 4.07 -4.67
N ALA A 101 4.45 4.14 -3.89
CA ALA A 101 4.72 5.29 -3.02
C ALA A 101 4.94 6.58 -3.83
N SER A 102 5.63 6.48 -4.96
CA SER A 102 5.91 7.64 -5.82
C SER A 102 4.63 8.20 -6.44
N TYR A 103 3.71 7.33 -6.91
CA TYR A 103 2.39 7.74 -7.40
C TYR A 103 1.52 8.37 -6.31
N LEU A 104 1.55 7.83 -5.10
CA LEU A 104 0.84 8.41 -3.96
C LEU A 104 1.40 9.79 -3.61
N TRP A 105 2.72 9.94 -3.67
CA TRP A 105 3.38 11.23 -3.46
C TRP A 105 2.93 12.26 -4.51
N GLN A 106 2.95 11.91 -5.78
CA GLN A 106 2.52 12.78 -6.87
C GLN A 106 1.03 13.15 -6.73
N TRP A 107 0.17 12.18 -6.44
CA TRP A 107 -1.25 12.41 -6.22
C TRP A 107 -1.48 13.40 -5.07
N ASN A 108 -0.73 13.25 -3.99
CA ASN A 108 -0.80 14.15 -2.85
C ASN A 108 -0.43 15.58 -3.24
N ASN A 109 0.65 15.77 -3.98
CA ASN A 109 1.10 17.11 -4.40
C ASN A 109 0.08 17.80 -5.33
N LEU A 110 -0.65 17.02 -6.12
CA LEU A 110 -1.66 17.56 -7.04
C LEU A 110 -2.93 18.03 -6.31
N TRP A 111 -3.28 17.39 -5.20
CA TRP A 111 -4.61 17.55 -4.58
C TRP A 111 -4.57 18.16 -3.19
N THR A 112 -3.40 18.51 -2.66
CA THR A 112 -3.28 19.07 -1.32
C THR A 112 -2.55 20.39 -1.33
N GLU A 113 -3.23 21.39 -0.79
CA GLU A 113 -2.66 22.72 -0.53
C GLU A 113 -1.92 22.69 0.82
N ASN A 114 -0.73 23.33 0.89
CA ASN A 114 0.06 23.53 2.13
C ASN A 114 0.62 22.26 2.78
N SER A 115 1.34 21.42 2.05
CA SER A 115 2.06 20.33 2.70
C SER A 115 3.49 20.74 3.09
N ASP A 116 3.87 20.50 4.35
CA ASP A 116 5.25 20.59 4.82
C ASP A 116 6.15 19.47 4.29
N VAL A 117 5.59 18.59 3.46
CA VAL A 117 6.31 17.52 2.79
C VAL A 117 7.00 18.12 1.58
N PRO A 118 8.29 17.78 1.31
CA PRO A 118 8.95 18.22 0.08
C PRO A 118 8.06 17.94 -1.13
N SER A 119 7.63 18.98 -1.81
CA SER A 119 6.66 18.90 -2.90
C SER A 119 7.20 18.16 -4.12
N GLU A 120 8.52 17.97 -4.20
CA GLU A 120 9.17 17.58 -5.42
C GLU A 120 10.16 16.45 -5.20
N LEU A 121 10.01 15.38 -5.95
CA LEU A 121 11.01 14.33 -6.08
C LEU A 121 11.90 14.66 -7.28
N ILE A 122 13.21 14.62 -7.09
CA ILE A 122 14.18 14.88 -8.15
C ILE A 122 14.71 13.54 -8.69
N HIS A 123 14.65 13.36 -9.99
CA HIS A 123 15.28 12.24 -10.66
C HIS A 123 16.77 12.49 -10.82
N THR A 124 17.58 11.93 -9.93
CA THR A 124 19.02 12.20 -9.79
C THR A 124 19.88 11.88 -11.02
N LYS A 125 19.34 11.20 -12.03
CA LYS A 125 20.04 10.92 -13.29
C LYS A 125 19.96 12.06 -14.30
N CYS A 126 18.95 12.90 -14.19
CA CYS A 126 18.73 14.01 -15.14
C CYS A 126 18.50 15.36 -14.44
N ASP A 127 18.49 15.38 -13.10
CA ASP A 127 18.28 16.55 -12.24
C ASP A 127 16.96 17.31 -12.52
N ASN A 128 15.97 16.62 -13.12
CA ASN A 128 14.62 17.17 -13.31
C ASN A 128 13.68 16.63 -12.23
N TYR A 129 12.58 17.33 -12.04
CA TYR A 129 11.49 16.84 -11.19
C TYR A 129 10.95 15.52 -11.71
N LEU A 130 10.68 14.60 -10.78
CA LEU A 130 10.12 13.30 -11.12
C LEU A 130 8.67 13.48 -11.52
N ASP A 131 8.40 13.37 -12.81
CA ASP A 131 7.05 13.32 -13.37
C ASP A 131 6.72 11.85 -13.72
N LEU A 132 5.67 11.33 -13.09
CA LEU A 132 5.23 9.95 -13.27
C LEU A 132 4.00 9.93 -14.17
N SER A 133 4.08 9.16 -15.23
CA SER A 133 2.95 8.88 -16.11
C SER A 133 2.72 7.37 -16.23
N THR A 134 1.48 6.99 -16.43
CA THR A 134 1.08 5.61 -16.69
C THR A 134 0.83 5.43 -18.17
N ASN A 135 1.82 4.97 -18.92
CA ASN A 135 1.69 4.73 -20.34
C ASN A 135 1.63 3.24 -20.64
N CYS A 136 0.80 2.87 -21.62
CA CYS A 136 0.77 1.52 -22.14
C CYS A 136 2.09 1.21 -22.86
N LEU A 137 2.79 0.15 -22.45
CA LEU A 137 4.08 -0.23 -23.08
C LEU A 137 3.94 -0.67 -24.53
N HIS A 138 2.73 -0.93 -25.01
CA HIS A 138 2.46 -1.33 -26.40
C HIS A 138 2.22 -0.17 -27.36
N CYS A 139 1.31 0.74 -26.98
CA CYS A 139 0.92 1.86 -27.83
C CYS A 139 1.53 3.20 -27.38
N ASN A 140 2.15 3.21 -26.20
CA ASN A 140 2.73 4.41 -25.55
C ASN A 140 1.72 5.52 -25.22
N GLU A 141 0.42 5.21 -25.31
CA GLU A 141 -0.64 6.14 -24.91
C GLU A 141 -0.82 6.15 -23.38
N ASP A 142 -1.29 7.28 -22.85
CA ASP A 142 -1.65 7.40 -21.44
C ASP A 142 -2.81 6.44 -21.10
N VAL A 143 -2.65 5.72 -19.98
CA VAL A 143 -3.64 4.73 -19.54
C VAL A 143 -4.71 5.42 -18.70
N LYS A 144 -5.90 5.59 -19.29
CA LYS A 144 -7.09 6.10 -18.60
C LYS A 144 -7.96 4.94 -18.13
N ILE A 145 -8.70 5.16 -17.05
CA ILE A 145 -9.55 4.12 -16.46
C ILE A 145 -10.64 3.65 -17.43
N GLU A 146 -11.10 4.52 -18.31
CA GLU A 146 -12.10 4.23 -19.33
C GLU A 146 -11.59 3.24 -20.39
N ASP A 147 -10.27 3.20 -20.59
CA ASP A 147 -9.59 2.41 -21.61
C ASP A 147 -9.16 1.02 -21.08
N VAL A 148 -9.35 0.78 -19.77
CA VAL A 148 -8.97 -0.49 -19.12
C VAL A 148 -10.16 -1.41 -19.00
N ALA A 149 -10.04 -2.62 -19.54
CA ALA A 149 -11.00 -3.70 -19.34
C ALA A 149 -10.44 -4.74 -18.35
N PHE A 150 -11.29 -5.23 -17.48
CA PHE A 150 -10.96 -6.29 -16.53
C PHE A 150 -11.44 -7.64 -17.06
N GLU A 151 -10.55 -8.62 -17.06
CA GLU A 151 -10.95 -10.02 -17.21
C GLU A 151 -11.13 -10.64 -15.83
N VAL A 152 -12.36 -11.12 -15.56
CA VAL A 152 -12.69 -11.74 -14.28
C VAL A 152 -12.37 -13.23 -14.34
N ASN A 153 -11.37 -13.68 -13.62
CA ASN A 153 -11.07 -15.09 -13.45
C ASN A 153 -11.61 -15.59 -12.10
N LEU A 154 -12.78 -16.21 -12.12
CA LEU A 154 -13.44 -16.73 -10.91
C LEU A 154 -12.78 -17.99 -10.32
N ASP A 155 -11.90 -18.64 -11.07
CA ASP A 155 -11.24 -19.89 -10.65
C ASP A 155 -9.85 -19.63 -10.03
N GLN A 156 -9.34 -18.41 -10.13
CA GLN A 156 -8.08 -18.03 -9.53
C GLN A 156 -8.20 -18.03 -8.00
N LYS A 157 -7.22 -18.62 -7.34
CA LYS A 157 -7.13 -18.65 -5.87
C LYS A 157 -5.76 -18.19 -5.44
N PHE A 158 -5.74 -17.23 -4.53
CA PHE A 158 -4.51 -16.82 -3.83
C PHE A 158 -4.54 -17.36 -2.40
N GLU A 159 -3.35 -17.58 -1.85
CA GLU A 159 -3.20 -17.93 -0.45
C GLU A 159 -3.76 -16.81 0.44
N LYS A 160 -4.57 -17.20 1.42
CA LYS A 160 -5.05 -16.25 2.43
C LYS A 160 -4.02 -16.12 3.52
N LEU A 161 -3.46 -14.93 3.66
CA LEU A 161 -2.50 -14.61 4.68
C LEU A 161 -3.18 -14.24 6.00
N PRO A 162 -2.54 -14.49 7.15
CA PRO A 162 -3.07 -14.08 8.44
C PRO A 162 -3.16 -12.55 8.51
N LEU A 163 -4.38 -12.04 8.65
CA LEU A 163 -4.63 -10.61 8.77
C LEU A 163 -4.26 -10.13 10.18
N PHE A 164 -3.51 -9.07 10.25
CA PHE A 164 -3.25 -8.40 11.51
C PHE A 164 -4.45 -7.54 11.90
N LYS A 165 -4.96 -7.76 13.12
CA LYS A 165 -5.96 -6.86 13.69
C LYS A 165 -5.26 -5.59 14.13
N THR A 166 -5.41 -4.53 13.38
CA THR A 166 -4.98 -3.19 13.80
C THR A 166 -5.98 -2.71 14.84
N ARG A 167 -5.58 -2.62 16.11
CA ARG A 167 -6.34 -1.80 17.07
C ARG A 167 -6.19 -0.36 16.61
N ARG A 168 -7.30 0.36 16.42
CA ARG A 168 -7.26 1.81 16.25
C ARG A 168 -6.51 2.37 17.46
N SER A 169 -5.37 3.00 17.22
CA SER A 169 -4.66 3.75 18.24
C SER A 169 -5.50 5.00 18.52
N GLU A 170 -6.00 5.13 19.73
CA GLU A 170 -6.73 6.32 20.19
C GLU A 170 -5.79 7.51 20.47
N ASN A 171 -4.49 7.30 20.39
CA ASN A 171 -3.53 8.38 20.53
C ASN A 171 -3.28 9.03 19.16
N PRO A 172 -3.61 10.33 19.00
CA PRO A 172 -3.08 11.10 17.90
C PRO A 172 -1.55 11.03 18.05
N SER A 173 -0.88 10.46 17.05
CA SER A 173 0.57 10.38 17.07
C SER A 173 1.16 11.78 17.05
N ILE A 174 2.33 11.91 17.66
CA ILE A 174 3.11 13.13 17.88
C ILE A 174 3.48 13.87 16.56
N TYR A 175 3.07 13.35 15.43
CA TYR A 175 3.36 13.88 14.10
C TYR A 175 2.17 14.62 13.52
N ASP A 176 2.10 15.89 13.88
CA ASP A 176 1.18 16.89 13.33
C ASP A 176 1.68 17.47 11.99
N SER A 177 2.43 16.70 11.21
CA SER A 177 2.70 17.00 9.81
C SER A 177 1.64 16.32 8.94
N ASP A 178 0.63 17.03 8.73
CA ASP A 178 -0.73 16.70 8.41
C ASP A 178 -1.04 15.82 7.21
N LEU A 179 -0.10 15.50 6.32
CA LEU A 179 -0.53 15.00 5.02
C LEU A 179 -0.04 13.62 4.63
N VAL A 180 1.20 13.28 4.92
CA VAL A 180 1.71 11.91 4.75
C VAL A 180 0.94 10.96 5.66
N PHE A 181 0.41 11.50 6.74
CA PHE A 181 -0.49 10.83 7.67
C PHE A 181 -1.85 10.49 7.05
N ARG A 182 -2.40 11.37 6.22
CA ARG A 182 -3.73 11.17 5.60
C ARG A 182 -3.74 10.09 4.53
N ILE A 183 -2.70 9.97 3.72
CA ILE A 183 -2.60 8.90 2.72
C ILE A 183 -2.41 7.55 3.39
N GLU A 184 -1.54 7.48 4.40
CA GLU A 184 -1.31 6.26 5.17
C GLU A 184 -2.56 5.87 5.98
N ASP A 185 -3.36 6.83 6.44
CA ASP A 185 -4.65 6.58 7.08
C ASP A 185 -5.71 6.14 6.07
N LEU A 186 -5.72 6.71 4.87
CA LEU A 186 -6.66 6.35 3.81
C LEU A 186 -6.34 4.98 3.21
N LEU A 187 -5.08 4.69 2.93
CA LEU A 187 -4.64 3.47 2.26
C LEU A 187 -4.10 2.41 3.23
N GLY A 188 -3.82 2.80 4.47
CA GLY A 188 -3.39 1.89 5.54
C GLY A 188 -4.53 1.04 6.11
N ASP A 189 -5.63 0.96 5.40
CA ASP A 189 -6.75 0.07 5.65
C ASP A 189 -7.03 -0.76 4.39
N ARG A 190 -6.89 -2.06 4.51
CA ARG A 190 -7.20 -3.02 3.45
C ARG A 190 -8.59 -2.79 2.84
N TRP A 191 -9.58 -2.42 3.65
CA TRP A 191 -10.96 -2.23 3.21
C TRP A 191 -11.09 -1.09 2.21
N THR A 192 -10.36 -0.01 2.39
CA THR A 192 -10.34 1.12 1.44
C THR A 192 -9.94 0.63 0.04
N GLY A 193 -8.88 -0.17 -0.07
CA GLY A 193 -8.45 -0.75 -1.34
C GLY A 193 -9.49 -1.69 -1.97
N LEU A 194 -10.18 -2.51 -1.14
CA LEU A 194 -11.22 -3.42 -1.62
C LEU A 194 -12.49 -2.68 -2.07
N VAL A 195 -12.88 -1.63 -1.34
CA VAL A 195 -14.01 -0.77 -1.76
C VAL A 195 -13.68 -0.08 -3.07
N TYR A 196 -12.45 0.46 -3.20
CA TYR A 196 -12.01 1.06 -4.45
C TYR A 196 -12.04 0.05 -5.62
N ALA A 197 -11.55 -1.16 -5.41
CA ALA A 197 -11.67 -2.23 -6.39
C ALA A 197 -13.15 -2.52 -6.74
N GLY A 198 -14.04 -2.58 -5.75
CA GLY A 198 -15.48 -2.76 -5.98
C GLY A 198 -16.10 -1.69 -6.87
N LEU A 199 -15.73 -0.42 -6.66
CA LEU A 199 -16.14 0.69 -7.53
C LEU A 199 -15.66 0.49 -8.98
N LEU A 200 -14.42 0.04 -9.17
CA LEU A 200 -13.86 -0.25 -10.50
C LEU A 200 -14.60 -1.41 -11.19
N TYR A 201 -15.07 -2.40 -10.43
CA TYR A 201 -15.89 -3.51 -10.93
C TYR A 201 -17.37 -3.13 -11.12
N GLY A 202 -17.76 -1.89 -10.76
CA GLY A 202 -19.07 -1.34 -11.01
C GLY A 202 -20.07 -1.45 -9.86
N LEU A 203 -19.63 -1.84 -8.65
CA LEU A 203 -20.45 -1.74 -7.43
C LEU A 203 -20.67 -0.26 -7.10
N LYS A 204 -21.89 0.11 -6.74
CA LYS A 204 -22.28 1.52 -6.50
C LYS A 204 -23.03 1.72 -5.20
N ARG A 205 -23.69 0.70 -4.69
CA ARG A 205 -24.61 0.80 -3.55
C ARG A 205 -24.02 0.07 -2.35
N PHE A 206 -24.34 0.55 -1.17
CA PHE A 206 -23.86 -0.01 0.09
C PHE A 206 -24.25 -1.48 0.27
N ASP A 207 -25.47 -1.84 -0.10
CA ASP A 207 -25.94 -3.23 -0.06
C ASP A 207 -25.17 -4.16 -1.01
N GLU A 208 -24.78 -3.67 -2.18
CA GLU A 208 -23.93 -4.40 -3.12
C GLU A 208 -22.53 -4.68 -2.52
N PHE A 209 -21.95 -3.69 -1.85
CA PHE A 209 -20.66 -3.87 -1.15
C PHE A 209 -20.77 -4.83 0.03
N ASN A 210 -21.86 -4.78 0.81
CA ASN A 210 -22.10 -5.74 1.88
C ASN A 210 -22.20 -7.16 1.35
N GLU A 211 -22.95 -7.35 0.26
CA GLU A 211 -23.11 -8.66 -0.37
C GLU A 211 -21.78 -9.16 -0.97
N ALA A 212 -21.00 -8.29 -1.60
CA ALA A 212 -19.76 -8.64 -2.27
C ALA A 212 -18.61 -8.91 -1.28
N LEU A 213 -18.42 -8.05 -0.30
CA LEU A 213 -17.22 -8.02 0.54
C LEU A 213 -17.48 -8.46 2.00
N GLY A 214 -18.74 -8.61 2.41
CA GLY A 214 -19.12 -8.97 3.78
C GLY A 214 -18.76 -7.88 4.80
N ILE A 215 -18.82 -6.61 4.39
CA ILE A 215 -18.57 -5.46 5.27
C ILE A 215 -19.86 -5.19 6.05
N SER A 216 -19.81 -5.33 7.36
CA SER A 216 -20.95 -5.05 8.27
C SER A 216 -20.71 -3.77 9.06
#